data_dcee0eff787033ae67911b4b3d694462
#
_entry.id   dcee0eff787033ae67911b4b3d694462
#
_cell.length_a   1.000
_cell.length_b   1.000
_cell.length_c   1.000
_cell.angle_alpha   90.00
_cell.angle_beta   90.00
_cell.angle_gamma   90.00
#
_symmetry.space_group_name_H-M   'P 1'
#
loop_
_entity.id
_entity.type
_entity.pdbx_description
1 polymer ?
#
loop_
_entity_poly.entity_id
_entity_poly.type
_entity_poly.pdbx_seq_one_letter_code
_entity_poly.pdbx_strand_id
1 'polypeptide(L)'
;MEQRVSLVTLGVADLAASRQFYEALGWTSTSSPEDGVVFFRAGPMVLGLWSRAELARDSGTKDTGGWGGVTLAHNVRSPTEVDEVIGEARAAGATIARDGAPTFWGVYSGAFLDPDGHTWEIAHNPHWTLGADGAITLPG
;
A
#
# COMPACT_ATOMS: atom_id res chain seq x y z
N MET A 1 -19.96 -5.32 -14.63
CA MET A 1 -18.96 -5.49 -13.54
C MET A 1 -19.42 -4.61 -12.38
N GLU A 2 -19.51 -5.17 -11.18
CA GLU A 2 -19.78 -4.37 -9.99
C GLU A 2 -18.63 -3.40 -9.70
N GLN A 3 -18.96 -2.24 -9.14
CA GLN A 3 -17.97 -1.17 -8.87
C GLN A 3 -17.24 -1.46 -7.54
N ARG A 4 -16.37 -2.47 -7.54
CA ARG A 4 -15.55 -2.86 -6.39
C ARG A 4 -14.26 -3.53 -6.83
N VAL A 5 -13.24 -3.44 -5.99
CA VAL A 5 -11.97 -4.17 -6.10
C VAL A 5 -11.89 -5.16 -4.93
N SER A 6 -11.61 -6.42 -5.21
CA SER A 6 -11.53 -7.47 -4.19
C SER A 6 -10.10 -7.71 -3.71
N LEU A 7 -9.14 -7.61 -4.62
CA LEU A 7 -7.75 -7.96 -4.37
C LEU A 7 -6.84 -7.07 -5.21
N VAL A 8 -5.79 -6.55 -4.59
CA VAL A 8 -4.63 -5.97 -5.29
C VAL A 8 -3.45 -6.90 -5.04
N THR A 9 -2.81 -7.40 -6.08
CA THR A 9 -1.60 -8.23 -5.97
C THR A 9 -0.39 -7.43 -6.43
N LEU A 10 0.61 -7.34 -5.57
CA LEU A 10 1.89 -6.69 -5.85
C LEU A 10 2.93 -7.73 -6.26
N GLY A 11 3.57 -7.52 -7.39
CA GLY A 11 4.70 -8.32 -7.84
C GLY A 11 5.95 -7.97 -7.04
N VAL A 12 6.59 -8.97 -6.43
CA VAL A 12 7.75 -8.77 -5.55
C VAL A 12 8.92 -9.65 -5.99
N ALA A 13 10.15 -9.17 -5.77
CA ALA A 13 11.35 -9.92 -6.09
C ALA A 13 11.67 -10.98 -5.04
N ASP A 14 11.49 -10.65 -3.76
CA ASP A 14 11.75 -11.52 -2.61
C ASP A 14 10.50 -11.54 -1.71
N LEU A 15 9.75 -12.63 -1.76
CA LEU A 15 8.48 -12.76 -1.04
C LEU A 15 8.68 -12.67 0.49
N ALA A 16 9.73 -13.29 1.02
CA ALA A 16 10.02 -13.29 2.45
C ALA A 16 10.39 -11.88 2.93
N ALA A 17 11.24 -11.16 2.21
CA ALA A 17 11.64 -9.80 2.54
C ALA A 17 10.45 -8.83 2.44
N SER A 18 9.62 -8.98 1.41
CA SER A 18 8.41 -8.16 1.24
C SER A 18 7.42 -8.42 2.38
N ARG A 19 7.19 -9.67 2.75
CA ARG A 19 6.33 -10.03 3.88
C ARG A 19 6.83 -9.38 5.17
N GLN A 20 8.13 -9.50 5.47
CA GLN A 20 8.73 -8.91 6.68
C GLN A 20 8.54 -7.40 6.73
N PHE A 21 8.64 -6.71 5.58
CA PHE A 21 8.41 -5.27 5.50
C PHE A 21 6.98 -4.91 5.94
N TYR A 22 5.95 -5.57 5.38
CA TYR A 22 4.56 -5.28 5.76
C TYR A 22 4.24 -5.69 7.19
N GLU A 23 4.82 -6.77 7.68
CA GLU A 23 4.71 -7.18 9.09
C GLU A 23 5.36 -6.13 10.02
N ALA A 24 6.47 -5.51 9.62
CA ALA A 24 7.10 -4.42 10.37
C ALA A 24 6.25 -3.14 10.39
N LEU A 25 5.35 -2.95 9.42
CA LEU A 25 4.33 -1.91 9.43
C LEU A 25 3.13 -2.24 10.33
N GLY A 26 3.10 -3.42 10.97
CA GLY A 26 2.01 -3.86 11.84
C GLY A 26 0.94 -4.69 11.12
N TRP A 27 1.14 -5.07 9.87
CA TRP A 27 0.20 -5.92 9.14
C TRP A 27 0.39 -7.38 9.55
N THR A 28 -0.69 -8.15 9.52
CA THR A 28 -0.67 -9.57 9.89
C THR A 28 -1.19 -10.43 8.76
N SER A 29 -0.39 -11.44 8.38
CA SER A 29 -0.78 -12.44 7.40
C SER A 29 -1.01 -13.80 8.07
N THR A 30 -2.00 -14.53 7.57
CA THR A 30 -2.27 -15.91 7.94
C THR A 30 -1.71 -16.92 6.93
N SER A 31 -1.09 -16.44 5.84
CA SER A 31 -0.50 -17.30 4.82
C SER A 31 0.69 -18.09 5.36
N SER A 32 0.79 -19.36 4.97
CA SER A 32 1.96 -20.19 5.26
C SER A 32 3.12 -19.82 4.32
N PRO A 33 4.38 -19.93 4.77
CA PRO A 33 5.53 -19.70 3.89
C PRO A 33 5.58 -20.59 2.65
N GLU A 34 5.00 -21.79 2.75
CA GLU A 34 4.96 -22.76 1.64
C GLU A 34 3.93 -22.43 0.56
N ASP A 35 3.01 -21.49 0.83
CA ASP A 35 1.94 -21.16 -0.12
C ASP A 35 2.46 -20.42 -1.38
N GLY A 36 3.66 -19.87 -1.31
CA GLY A 36 4.27 -19.10 -2.41
C GLY A 36 3.60 -17.77 -2.70
N VAL A 37 2.61 -17.40 -1.92
CA VAL A 37 1.87 -16.14 -1.96
C VAL A 37 1.56 -15.69 -0.55
N VAL A 38 1.50 -14.39 -0.31
CA VAL A 38 1.16 -13.84 1.00
C VAL A 38 -0.08 -12.95 0.85
N PHE A 39 -1.05 -13.13 1.72
CA PHE A 39 -2.26 -12.30 1.75
C PHE A 39 -2.39 -11.56 3.07
N PHE A 40 -2.74 -10.29 2.96
CA PHE A 40 -3.10 -9.43 4.08
C PHE A 40 -4.52 -8.94 3.91
N ARG A 41 -5.28 -8.90 4.99
CA ARG A 41 -6.58 -8.24 4.97
C ARG A 41 -6.38 -6.72 4.98
N ALA A 42 -6.93 -6.02 4.01
CA ALA A 42 -6.80 -4.56 3.82
C ALA A 42 -8.21 -3.93 3.80
N GLY A 43 -8.82 -3.81 4.97
CA GLY A 43 -10.23 -3.41 5.08
C GLY A 43 -11.14 -4.44 4.41
N PRO A 44 -12.04 -4.02 3.49
CA PRO A 44 -12.90 -4.93 2.73
C PRO A 44 -12.17 -5.62 1.58
N MET A 45 -10.93 -5.26 1.32
CA MET A 45 -10.08 -5.79 0.25
C MET A 45 -9.00 -6.71 0.82
N VAL A 46 -8.27 -7.33 -0.08
CA VAL A 46 -7.07 -8.11 0.22
C VAL A 46 -5.88 -7.49 -0.53
N LEU A 47 -4.74 -7.38 0.14
CA LEU A 47 -3.46 -7.12 -0.50
C LEU A 47 -2.70 -8.43 -0.61
N GLY A 48 -2.33 -8.81 -1.82
CA GLY A 48 -1.51 -9.99 -2.10
C GLY A 48 -0.07 -9.60 -2.45
N LEU A 49 0.89 -10.43 -2.03
CA LEU A 49 2.27 -10.37 -2.48
C LEU A 49 2.58 -11.67 -3.21
N TRP A 50 3.12 -11.58 -4.42
CA TRP A 50 3.46 -12.73 -5.22
C TRP A 50 4.73 -12.49 -6.03
N SER A 51 5.43 -13.54 -6.40
CA SER A 51 6.59 -13.41 -7.29
C SER A 51 6.22 -12.58 -8.52
N ARG A 52 7.01 -11.54 -8.81
CA ARG A 52 6.78 -10.66 -9.95
C ARG A 52 6.74 -11.41 -11.27
N ALA A 53 7.60 -12.41 -11.43
CA ALA A 53 7.63 -13.25 -12.64
C ALA A 53 6.38 -14.12 -12.77
N GLU A 54 5.93 -14.73 -11.67
CA GLU A 54 4.71 -15.54 -11.66
C GLU A 54 3.47 -14.69 -11.92
N LEU A 55 3.40 -13.50 -11.29
CA LEU A 55 2.30 -12.57 -11.49
C LEU A 55 2.20 -12.11 -12.96
N ALA A 56 3.31 -11.77 -13.57
CA ALA A 56 3.34 -11.38 -14.99
C ALA A 56 2.86 -12.53 -15.90
N ARG A 57 3.31 -13.75 -15.62
CA ARG A 57 2.90 -14.94 -16.37
C ARG A 57 1.39 -15.19 -16.22
N ASP A 58 0.89 -15.15 -14.99
CA ASP A 58 -0.54 -15.36 -14.70
C ASP A 58 -1.42 -14.28 -15.34
N SER A 59 -0.94 -13.04 -15.32
CA SER A 59 -1.64 -11.90 -15.92
C SER A 59 -1.59 -11.87 -17.45
N GLY A 60 -0.82 -12.77 -18.07
CA GLY A 60 -0.63 -12.79 -19.52
C GLY A 60 0.07 -11.54 -20.06
N THR A 61 0.88 -10.89 -19.25
CA THR A 61 1.57 -9.65 -19.61
C THR A 61 3.09 -9.79 -19.50
N LYS A 62 3.80 -8.86 -20.12
CA LYS A 62 5.25 -8.80 -20.05
C LYS A 62 5.67 -7.78 -18.98
N ASP A 63 6.53 -8.21 -18.07
CA ASP A 63 7.14 -7.31 -17.10
C ASP A 63 8.23 -6.47 -17.78
N THR A 64 8.00 -5.18 -17.90
CA THR A 64 8.95 -4.21 -18.46
C THR A 64 9.68 -3.42 -17.37
N GLY A 65 9.41 -3.69 -16.09
CA GLY A 65 9.91 -2.91 -14.96
C GLY A 65 9.24 -1.54 -14.83
N GLY A 66 9.82 -0.69 -14.00
CA GLY A 66 9.32 0.67 -13.78
C GLY A 66 8.17 0.77 -12.79
N TRP A 67 7.62 1.97 -12.65
CA TRP A 67 6.59 2.29 -11.66
C TRP A 67 5.23 1.59 -11.92
N GLY A 68 4.83 1.43 -13.17
CA GLY A 68 3.58 0.76 -13.54
C GLY A 68 2.33 1.65 -13.51
N GLY A 69 2.42 2.88 -13.04
CA GLY A 69 1.31 3.83 -13.06
C GLY A 69 0.27 3.63 -11.95
N VAL A 70 0.62 2.93 -10.86
CA VAL A 70 -0.28 2.68 -9.72
C VAL A 70 0.35 3.22 -8.44
N THR A 71 -0.46 3.91 -7.65
CA THR A 71 -0.13 4.30 -6.28
C THR A 71 -1.24 3.81 -5.36
N LEU A 72 -0.87 3.13 -4.29
CA LEU A 72 -1.79 2.77 -3.21
C LEU A 72 -1.84 3.92 -2.22
N ALA A 73 -2.98 4.16 -1.60
CA ALA A 73 -3.13 5.21 -0.60
C ALA A 73 -3.68 4.65 0.70
N HIS A 74 -3.15 5.16 1.80
CA HIS A 74 -3.63 4.94 3.15
C HIS A 74 -4.00 6.28 3.76
N ASN A 75 -5.30 6.50 3.96
CA ASN A 75 -5.81 7.73 4.55
C ASN A 75 -5.83 7.64 6.07
N VAL A 76 -5.45 8.73 6.70
CA VAL A 76 -5.37 8.88 8.16
C VAL A 76 -6.16 10.12 8.62
N ARG A 77 -6.33 10.27 9.93
CA ARG A 77 -7.27 11.23 10.53
C ARG A 77 -6.69 12.62 10.77
N SER A 78 -5.37 12.76 10.70
CA SER A 78 -4.69 14.03 10.96
C SER A 78 -3.36 14.13 10.21
N PRO A 79 -2.85 15.37 10.01
CA PRO A 79 -1.48 15.55 9.52
C PRO A 79 -0.41 14.90 10.40
N THR A 80 -0.60 14.89 11.71
CA THR A 80 0.31 14.23 12.65
C THR A 80 0.38 12.73 12.39
N GLU A 81 -0.75 12.07 12.14
CA GLU A 81 -0.78 10.64 11.78
C GLU A 81 -0.06 10.36 10.46
N VAL A 82 -0.09 11.29 9.49
CA VAL A 82 0.70 11.15 8.26
C VAL A 82 2.19 11.05 8.60
N ASP A 83 2.69 11.96 9.41
CA ASP A 83 4.10 11.99 9.80
C ASP A 83 4.48 10.75 10.61
N GLU A 84 3.61 10.28 11.50
CA GLU A 84 3.81 9.06 12.28
C GLU A 84 3.94 7.83 11.36
N VAL A 85 3.02 7.64 10.41
CA VAL A 85 3.07 6.50 9.49
C VAL A 85 4.29 6.56 8.58
N ILE A 86 4.68 7.74 8.09
CA ILE A 86 5.92 7.91 7.34
C ILE A 86 7.14 7.52 8.19
N GLY A 87 7.14 7.88 9.47
CA GLY A 87 8.19 7.48 10.42
C GLY A 87 8.23 5.96 10.65
N GLU A 88 7.08 5.31 10.78
CA GLU A 88 6.97 3.84 10.88
C GLU A 88 7.49 3.16 9.61
N ALA A 89 7.13 3.68 8.45
CA ALA A 89 7.61 3.16 7.17
C ALA A 89 9.14 3.27 7.05
N ARG A 90 9.69 4.42 7.45
CA ARG A 90 11.16 4.61 7.48
C ARG A 90 11.84 3.59 8.40
N ALA A 91 11.29 3.37 9.59
CA ALA A 91 11.82 2.39 10.54
C ALA A 91 11.69 0.94 10.02
N ALA A 92 10.67 0.65 9.21
CA ALA A 92 10.46 -0.65 8.57
C ALA A 92 11.36 -0.88 7.34
N GLY A 93 12.15 0.11 6.93
CA GLY A 93 13.08 0.00 5.81
C GLY A 93 12.56 0.56 4.48
N ALA A 94 11.46 1.31 4.48
CA ALA A 94 10.96 1.97 3.28
C ALA A 94 11.91 3.05 2.79
N THR A 95 11.90 3.28 1.47
CA THR A 95 12.47 4.50 0.88
C THR A 95 11.42 5.60 0.95
N ILE A 96 11.75 6.72 1.59
CA ILE A 96 10.82 7.86 1.66
C ILE A 96 10.93 8.67 0.37
N ALA A 97 9.86 8.66 -0.42
CA ALA A 97 9.81 9.41 -1.68
C ALA A 97 9.57 10.90 -1.42
N ARG A 98 8.73 11.23 -0.44
CA ARG A 98 8.54 12.60 0.06
C ARG A 98 7.98 12.58 1.48
N ASP A 99 8.48 13.45 2.33
CA ASP A 99 7.96 13.64 3.68
C ASP A 99 6.56 14.25 3.64
N GLY A 100 5.84 14.13 4.77
CA GLY A 100 4.54 14.76 4.93
C GLY A 100 4.62 16.27 4.75
N ALA A 101 3.74 16.82 3.92
CA ALA A 101 3.66 18.25 3.65
C ALA A 101 2.26 18.63 3.15
N PRO A 102 1.86 19.90 3.33
CA PRO A 102 0.65 20.42 2.72
C PRO A 102 0.76 20.39 1.18
N THR A 103 -0.35 20.08 0.52
CA THR A 103 -0.48 20.21 -0.93
C THR A 103 -1.32 21.43 -1.28
N PHE A 104 -1.21 21.92 -2.53
CA PHE A 104 -1.97 23.11 -2.94
C PHE A 104 -3.49 22.85 -3.05
N TRP A 105 -3.92 21.57 -3.08
CA TRP A 105 -5.35 21.20 -3.10
C TRP A 105 -5.93 20.88 -1.72
N GLY A 106 -5.22 21.25 -0.64
CA GLY A 106 -5.75 21.19 0.73
C GLY A 106 -5.62 19.86 1.44
N VAL A 107 -4.83 18.93 0.89
CA VAL A 107 -4.50 17.64 1.50
C VAL A 107 -3.10 17.71 2.11
N TYR A 108 -2.89 17.07 3.25
CA TYR A 108 -1.56 16.86 3.81
C TYR A 108 -1.14 15.42 3.51
N SER A 109 -0.03 15.22 2.82
CA SER A 109 0.39 13.88 2.44
C SER A 109 1.89 13.70 2.32
N GLY A 110 2.34 12.48 2.50
CA GLY A 110 3.68 11.99 2.21
C GLY A 110 3.61 10.72 1.37
N ALA A 111 4.75 10.20 0.95
CA ALA A 111 4.81 8.97 0.19
C ALA A 111 6.08 8.18 0.49
N PHE A 112 5.95 6.86 0.50
CA PHE A 112 7.08 5.95 0.60
C PHE A 112 7.01 4.85 -0.46
N LEU A 113 8.15 4.22 -0.70
CA LEU A 113 8.28 3.06 -1.56
C LEU A 113 8.53 1.82 -0.69
N ASP A 114 7.82 0.74 -0.98
CA ASP A 114 8.13 -0.56 -0.41
C ASP A 114 9.44 -1.13 -0.98
N PRO A 115 9.93 -2.30 -0.53
CA PRO A 115 11.18 -2.88 -1.02
C PRO A 115 11.24 -3.09 -2.54
N ASP A 116 10.11 -3.22 -3.20
CA ASP A 116 10.00 -3.44 -4.64
C ASP A 116 9.69 -2.17 -5.44
N GLY A 117 9.62 -1.01 -4.76
CA GLY A 117 9.33 0.27 -5.40
C GLY A 117 7.84 0.54 -5.60
N HIS A 118 6.96 -0.22 -4.98
CA HIS A 118 5.53 0.09 -4.98
C HIS A 118 5.28 1.31 -4.11
N THR A 119 4.58 2.29 -4.66
CA THR A 119 4.34 3.59 -4.01
C THR A 119 3.13 3.53 -3.11
N TRP A 120 3.30 4.00 -1.88
CA TRP A 120 2.24 4.25 -0.92
C TRP A 120 2.15 5.74 -0.61
N GLU A 121 1.00 6.32 -0.84
CA GLU A 121 0.65 7.65 -0.36
C GLU A 121 0.00 7.54 1.02
N ILE A 122 0.47 8.33 1.97
CA ILE A 122 -0.15 8.48 3.28
C ILE A 122 -0.76 9.87 3.33
N ALA A 123 -2.07 9.96 3.50
CA ALA A 123 -2.78 11.22 3.31
C ALA A 123 -3.82 11.52 4.39
N HIS A 124 -3.88 12.78 4.79
CA HIS A 124 -5.02 13.36 5.49
C HIS A 124 -5.76 14.29 4.54
N ASN A 125 -6.95 13.89 4.14
CA ASN A 125 -7.82 14.68 3.27
C ASN A 125 -9.04 15.16 4.08
N PRO A 126 -9.09 16.45 4.46
CA PRO A 126 -10.20 16.96 5.28
C PRO A 126 -11.54 17.03 4.53
N HIS A 127 -11.52 16.85 3.22
CA HIS A 127 -12.72 16.88 2.37
C HIS A 127 -13.40 15.50 2.25
N TRP A 128 -12.74 14.45 2.68
CA TRP A 128 -13.26 13.07 2.66
C TRP A 128 -13.52 12.60 4.07
N THR A 129 -14.61 11.85 4.26
CA THR A 129 -14.91 11.25 5.56
C THR A 129 -14.23 9.89 5.67
N LEU A 130 -13.38 9.75 6.69
CA LEU A 130 -12.78 8.47 7.06
C LEU A 130 -13.59 7.89 8.23
N GLY A 131 -14.30 6.81 7.98
CA GLY A 131 -15.10 6.12 8.99
C GLY A 131 -14.24 5.46 10.08
N ALA A 132 -14.86 5.08 11.18
CA ALA A 132 -14.19 4.37 12.28
C ALA A 132 -13.61 3.01 11.83
N ASP A 133 -14.22 2.41 10.81
CA ASP A 133 -13.79 1.16 10.17
C ASP A 133 -12.71 1.36 9.09
N GLY A 134 -12.30 2.61 8.85
CA GLY A 134 -11.31 2.94 7.82
C GLY A 134 -11.88 3.13 6.42
N ALA A 135 -13.19 3.00 6.23
CA ALA A 135 -13.81 3.24 4.93
C ALA A 135 -13.87 4.74 4.60
N ILE A 136 -13.66 5.05 3.33
CA ILE A 136 -13.75 6.41 2.81
C ILE A 136 -15.14 6.66 2.24
N THR A 137 -15.71 7.81 2.61
CA THR A 137 -16.92 8.35 1.97
C THR A 137 -16.53 9.61 1.19
N LEU A 138 -16.81 9.59 -0.09
CA LEU A 138 -16.59 10.74 -0.97
C LEU A 138 -17.68 11.80 -0.73
N PRO A 139 -17.37 13.09 -0.89
CA PRO A 139 -18.38 14.13 -0.89
C PRO A 139 -19.38 13.90 -2.03
N GLY A 140 -20.64 14.20 -1.77
CA GLY A 140 -21.73 14.07 -2.74
C GLY A 140 -21.70 15.11 -3.85
#